data_f20f4624fcd29aced0a47469fdbbc987
#
_entry.id   f20f4624fcd29aced0a47469fdbbc987
#
_cell.length_a   1.000
_cell.length_b   1.000
_cell.length_c   1.000
_cell.angle_alpha   90.00
_cell.angle_beta   90.00
_cell.angle_gamma   90.00
#
_symmetry.space_group_name_H-M   'P 1'
#
loop_
_entity.id
_entity.type
_entity.pdbx_description
1 polymer ?
#
loop_
_entity_poly.entity_id
_entity_poly.type
_entity_poly.pdbx_seq_one_letter_code
_entity_poly.pdbx_strand_id
1 'polypeptide(L)'
;VDVSVIQQAKIQAEVLVPLVKAMQAELGEARANALVRKALGDTYRRYGEAFWRAKNEKNVGTAVASAFATYARDDALDYTIIEQSEDAFVFDVTRCRYAEFYRELGEPELGFLLVCSADFDTAQGFGADIKLTRTQTIMQGASHCDFRYRRI
;
A
#
# COMPACT_ATOMS: atom_id res chain seq x y z
N VAL A 1 -17.72 -11.47 -12.81
CA VAL A 1 -16.99 -10.39 -13.50
C VAL A 1 -15.80 -9.97 -12.64
N ASP A 2 -14.61 -10.20 -13.15
CA ASP A 2 -13.40 -9.77 -12.48
C ASP A 2 -13.21 -8.26 -12.67
N VAL A 3 -13.13 -7.57 -11.54
CA VAL A 3 -12.80 -6.16 -11.50
C VAL A 3 -11.29 -6.03 -11.31
N SER A 4 -10.61 -5.27 -12.17
CA SER A 4 -9.17 -5.03 -12.00
C SER A 4 -8.88 -4.30 -10.70
N VAL A 5 -7.65 -4.44 -10.17
CA VAL A 5 -7.28 -3.77 -8.91
C VAL A 5 -7.37 -2.24 -9.03
N ILE A 6 -7.11 -1.69 -10.21
CA ILE A 6 -7.27 -0.25 -10.46
C ILE A 6 -8.75 0.16 -10.49
N GLN A 7 -9.61 -0.63 -11.13
CA GLN A 7 -11.05 -0.37 -11.09
C GLN A 7 -11.60 -0.45 -9.67
N GLN A 8 -11.15 -1.43 -8.89
CA GLN A 8 -11.50 -1.53 -7.48
C GLN A 8 -11.07 -0.29 -6.70
N ALA A 9 -9.85 0.19 -6.90
CA ALA A 9 -9.36 1.41 -6.29
C ALA A 9 -10.19 2.64 -6.67
N LYS A 10 -10.61 2.73 -7.94
CA LYS A 10 -11.48 3.82 -8.42
C LYS A 10 -12.85 3.79 -7.76
N ILE A 11 -13.48 2.62 -7.69
CA ILE A 11 -14.78 2.43 -7.03
C ILE A 11 -14.69 2.83 -5.56
N GLN A 12 -13.66 2.39 -4.86
CA GLN A 12 -13.42 2.77 -3.47
C GLN A 12 -13.22 4.28 -3.31
N ALA A 13 -12.46 4.89 -4.21
CA ALA A 13 -12.20 6.34 -4.17
C ALA A 13 -13.46 7.18 -4.36
N GLU A 14 -14.42 6.74 -5.17
CA GLU A 14 -15.69 7.46 -5.36
C GLU A 14 -16.46 7.69 -4.06
N VAL A 15 -16.30 6.81 -3.09
CA VAL A 15 -16.92 6.90 -1.76
C VAL A 15 -15.96 7.47 -0.73
N LEU A 16 -14.73 6.97 -0.69
CA LEU A 16 -13.77 7.34 0.35
C LEU A 16 -13.27 8.78 0.21
N VAL A 17 -13.02 9.27 -1.00
CA VAL A 17 -12.51 10.63 -1.19
C VAL A 17 -13.51 11.68 -0.69
N PRO A 18 -14.77 11.70 -1.12
CA PRO A 18 -15.73 12.68 -0.58
C PRO A 18 -15.99 12.50 0.91
N LEU A 19 -15.98 11.26 1.42
CA LEU A 19 -16.13 10.99 2.85
C LEU A 19 -14.99 11.61 3.67
N VAL A 20 -13.76 11.37 3.27
CA VAL A 20 -12.58 11.93 3.97
C VAL A 20 -12.57 13.45 3.88
N LYS A 21 -12.91 14.02 2.73
CA LYS A 21 -12.98 15.48 2.57
C LYS A 21 -14.05 16.11 3.46
N ALA A 22 -15.19 15.48 3.62
CA ALA A 22 -16.23 15.92 4.55
C ALA A 22 -15.75 15.84 6.01
N MET A 23 -15.04 14.78 6.37
CA MET A 23 -14.42 14.65 7.71
C MET A 23 -13.36 15.72 7.95
N GLN A 24 -12.54 16.03 6.96
CA GLN A 24 -11.53 17.09 7.05
C GLN A 24 -12.18 18.47 7.24
N ALA A 25 -13.28 18.75 6.53
CA ALA A 25 -14.01 20.00 6.68
C ALA A 25 -14.62 20.16 8.08
N GLU A 26 -15.11 19.08 8.68
CA GLU A 26 -15.78 19.09 9.98
C GLU A 26 -14.79 19.06 11.15
N LEU A 27 -13.77 18.20 11.07
CA LEU A 27 -12.86 17.88 12.18
C LEU A 27 -11.49 18.56 12.08
N GLY A 28 -11.18 19.17 10.94
CA GLY A 28 -9.83 19.57 10.59
C GLY A 28 -9.04 18.40 9.97
N GLU A 29 -8.07 18.74 9.12
CA GLU A 29 -7.32 17.77 8.33
C GLU A 29 -6.55 16.77 9.21
N ALA A 30 -5.83 17.27 10.22
CA ALA A 30 -5.00 16.41 11.06
C ALA A 30 -5.81 15.35 11.80
N ARG A 31 -6.94 15.74 12.40
CA ARG A 31 -7.79 14.81 13.15
C ARG A 31 -8.52 13.83 12.23
N ALA A 32 -9.03 14.30 11.12
CA ALA A 32 -9.69 13.45 10.13
C ALA A 32 -8.72 12.41 9.58
N ASN A 33 -7.52 12.83 9.18
CA ASN A 33 -6.51 11.92 8.65
C ASN A 33 -6.04 10.89 9.69
N ALA A 34 -5.92 11.28 10.96
CA ALA A 34 -5.57 10.36 12.04
C ALA A 34 -6.65 9.27 12.24
N LEU A 35 -7.92 9.62 12.17
CA LEU A 35 -9.03 8.67 12.26
C LEU A 35 -9.03 7.70 11.07
N VAL A 36 -8.86 8.21 9.88
CA VAL A 36 -8.77 7.41 8.64
C VAL A 36 -7.58 6.44 8.73
N ARG A 37 -6.42 6.94 9.14
CA ARG A 37 -5.20 6.12 9.30
C ARG A 37 -5.42 4.99 10.31
N LYS A 38 -6.05 5.28 11.44
CA LYS A 38 -6.34 4.27 12.45
C LYS A 38 -7.28 3.19 11.91
N ALA A 39 -8.38 3.59 11.31
CA ALA A 39 -9.39 2.65 10.79
C ALA A 39 -8.82 1.76 9.68
N LEU A 40 -8.15 2.35 8.70
CA LEU A 40 -7.56 1.60 7.59
C LEU A 40 -6.34 0.79 8.06
N GLY A 41 -5.52 1.34 8.96
CA GLY A 41 -4.36 0.65 9.51
C GLY A 41 -4.74 -0.64 10.22
N ASP A 42 -5.77 -0.62 11.04
CA ASP A 42 -6.28 -1.81 11.72
C ASP A 42 -6.76 -2.88 10.71
N THR A 43 -7.42 -2.44 9.65
CA THR A 43 -7.90 -3.33 8.58
C THR A 43 -6.74 -3.97 7.81
N TYR A 44 -5.79 -3.17 7.35
CA TYR A 44 -4.66 -3.68 6.56
C TYR A 44 -3.69 -4.52 7.39
N ARG A 45 -3.51 -4.22 8.67
CA ARG A 45 -2.75 -5.09 9.57
C ARG A 45 -3.39 -6.48 9.66
N ARG A 46 -4.72 -6.56 9.82
CA ARG A 46 -5.42 -7.85 9.82
C ARG A 46 -5.28 -8.59 8.49
N TYR A 47 -5.27 -7.88 7.35
CA TYR A 47 -5.01 -8.50 6.05
C TYR A 47 -3.59 -9.07 5.98
N GLY A 48 -2.60 -8.33 6.46
CA GLY A 48 -1.22 -8.78 6.56
C GLY A 48 -1.07 -10.03 7.44
N GLU A 49 -1.71 -10.03 8.62
CA GLU A 49 -1.74 -11.18 9.53
C GLU A 49 -2.36 -12.42 8.88
N ALA A 50 -3.52 -12.26 8.24
CA ALA A 50 -4.21 -13.35 7.57
C ALA A 50 -3.37 -13.90 6.40
N PHE A 51 -2.79 -13.01 5.61
CA PHE A 51 -1.93 -13.38 4.50
C PHE A 51 -0.70 -14.16 4.97
N TRP A 52 -0.01 -13.66 5.97
CA TRP A 52 1.20 -14.29 6.52
C TRP A 52 0.91 -15.64 7.17
N ARG A 53 -0.21 -15.73 7.89
CA ARG A 53 -0.65 -16.99 8.54
C ARG A 53 -0.96 -18.08 7.51
N ALA A 54 -1.47 -17.71 6.34
CA ALA A 54 -1.79 -18.66 5.28
C ALA A 54 -0.54 -19.22 4.57
N LYS A 55 0.64 -18.65 4.80
CA LYS A 55 1.90 -19.11 4.21
C LYS A 55 2.55 -20.16 5.10
N ASN A 56 2.81 -21.33 4.54
CA ASN A 56 3.53 -22.41 5.22
C ASN A 56 5.03 -22.12 5.33
N GLU A 57 5.56 -21.40 4.34
CA GLU A 57 6.95 -21.02 4.27
C GLU A 57 7.13 -19.58 4.75
N LYS A 58 8.07 -19.38 5.68
CA LYS A 58 8.37 -18.05 6.25
C LYS A 58 9.57 -17.37 5.56
N ASN A 59 9.74 -17.66 4.28
CA ASN A 59 10.73 -17.00 3.42
C ASN A 59 10.20 -15.60 3.04
N VAL A 60 10.89 -14.55 3.45
CA VAL A 60 10.47 -13.16 3.23
C VAL A 60 10.37 -12.85 1.75
N GLY A 61 11.38 -13.20 0.98
CA GLY A 61 11.42 -12.93 -0.45
C GLY A 61 10.26 -13.55 -1.23
N THR A 62 9.84 -14.76 -0.84
CA THR A 62 8.72 -15.46 -1.49
C THR A 62 7.38 -14.97 -0.97
N ALA A 63 7.21 -14.89 0.35
CA ALA A 63 5.93 -14.55 0.96
C ALA A 63 5.53 -13.10 0.69
N VAL A 64 6.45 -12.15 0.86
CA VAL A 64 6.17 -10.73 0.61
C VAL A 64 5.98 -10.46 -0.88
N ALA A 65 6.78 -11.09 -1.75
CA ALA A 65 6.59 -11.00 -3.20
C ALA A 65 5.18 -11.45 -3.62
N SER A 66 4.69 -12.52 -3.02
CA SER A 66 3.36 -13.06 -3.27
C SER A 66 2.25 -12.10 -2.79
N ALA A 67 2.42 -11.45 -1.64
CA ALA A 67 1.51 -10.43 -1.15
C ALA A 67 1.49 -9.20 -2.06
N PHE A 68 2.67 -8.72 -2.43
CA PHE A 68 2.80 -7.56 -3.31
C PHE A 68 2.19 -7.81 -4.69
N ALA A 69 2.36 -9.02 -5.23
CA ALA A 69 1.81 -9.38 -6.54
C ALA A 69 0.27 -9.20 -6.63
N THR A 70 -0.45 -9.30 -5.50
CA THR A 70 -1.90 -9.03 -5.50
C THR A 70 -2.23 -7.59 -5.87
N TYR A 71 -1.40 -6.64 -5.47
CA TYR A 71 -1.58 -5.22 -5.77
C TYR A 71 -1.01 -4.80 -7.13
N ALA A 72 -0.11 -5.61 -7.68
CA ALA A 72 0.52 -5.38 -8.98
C ALA A 72 -0.22 -6.02 -10.16
N ARG A 73 -1.31 -6.75 -9.89
CA ARG A 73 -2.10 -7.41 -10.94
C ARG A 73 -2.63 -6.41 -11.96
N ASP A 74 -2.95 -6.91 -13.15
CA ASP A 74 -3.60 -6.15 -14.21
C ASP A 74 -2.78 -4.92 -14.63
N ASP A 75 -1.45 -5.08 -14.65
CA ASP A 75 -0.49 -4.02 -14.99
C ASP A 75 -0.59 -2.77 -14.09
N ALA A 76 -1.08 -2.92 -12.86
CA ALA A 76 -1.23 -1.80 -11.95
C ALA A 76 0.10 -1.16 -11.53
N LEU A 77 1.16 -1.97 -11.44
CA LEU A 77 2.49 -1.54 -11.02
C LEU A 77 3.56 -2.17 -11.93
N ASP A 78 4.51 -1.35 -12.37
CA ASP A 78 5.77 -1.83 -12.93
C ASP A 78 6.83 -1.71 -11.85
N TYR A 79 7.65 -2.75 -11.65
CA TYR A 79 8.68 -2.75 -10.61
C TYR A 79 9.89 -3.59 -11.01
N THR A 80 11.02 -3.26 -10.42
CA THR A 80 12.30 -3.96 -10.61
C THR A 80 12.75 -4.55 -9.28
N ILE A 81 12.93 -5.87 -9.24
CA ILE A 81 13.43 -6.57 -8.05
C ILE A 81 14.94 -6.37 -7.97
N ILE A 82 15.41 -5.89 -6.82
CA ILE A 82 16.83 -5.65 -6.51
C ILE A 82 17.39 -6.82 -5.71
N GLU A 83 16.64 -7.32 -4.72
CA GLU A 83 17.03 -8.44 -3.88
C GLU A 83 15.80 -9.27 -3.55
N GLN A 84 15.91 -10.58 -3.69
CA GLN A 84 14.91 -11.54 -3.26
C GLN A 84 15.62 -12.72 -2.61
N SER A 85 15.52 -12.81 -1.29
CA SER A 85 16.21 -13.80 -0.49
C SER A 85 15.31 -14.35 0.60
N GLU A 86 15.79 -15.29 1.40
CA GLU A 86 15.05 -15.81 2.55
C GLU A 86 14.67 -14.70 3.54
N ASP A 87 15.52 -13.69 3.68
CA ASP A 87 15.36 -12.63 4.69
C ASP A 87 14.98 -11.26 4.11
N ALA A 88 14.83 -11.14 2.80
CA ALA A 88 14.55 -9.84 2.19
C ALA A 88 13.76 -9.92 0.88
N PHE A 89 12.92 -8.90 0.67
CA PHE A 89 12.35 -8.56 -0.62
C PHE A 89 12.52 -7.06 -0.85
N VAL A 90 13.41 -6.70 -1.77
CA VAL A 90 13.82 -5.32 -2.05
C VAL A 90 13.53 -5.01 -3.52
N PHE A 91 12.77 -3.97 -3.77
CA PHE A 91 12.39 -3.60 -5.13
C PHE A 91 12.07 -2.12 -5.23
N ASP A 92 12.15 -1.60 -6.44
CA ASP A 92 11.70 -0.25 -6.79
C ASP A 92 10.48 -0.35 -7.69
N VAL A 93 9.41 0.34 -7.32
CA VAL A 93 8.26 0.55 -8.21
C VAL A 93 8.58 1.71 -9.13
N THR A 94 8.57 1.47 -10.43
CA THR A 94 8.97 2.44 -11.46
C THR A 94 7.78 3.10 -12.15
N ARG A 95 6.60 2.48 -12.06
CA ARG A 95 5.33 3.04 -12.52
C ARG A 95 4.21 2.60 -11.59
N CYS A 96 3.29 3.51 -11.27
CA CYS A 96 2.16 3.25 -10.39
C CYS A 96 0.87 3.82 -10.98
N ARG A 97 -0.06 2.97 -11.40
CA ARG A 97 -1.36 3.41 -11.94
C ARG A 97 -2.29 3.96 -10.86
N TYR A 98 -2.12 3.55 -9.60
CA TYR A 98 -2.81 4.20 -8.48
C TYR A 98 -2.43 5.68 -8.39
N ALA A 99 -1.15 6.00 -8.51
CA ALA A 99 -0.67 7.38 -8.51
C ALA A 99 -1.17 8.17 -9.71
N GLU A 100 -1.17 7.58 -10.91
CA GLU A 100 -1.73 8.18 -12.11
C GLU A 100 -3.20 8.56 -11.90
N PHE A 101 -3.99 7.64 -11.39
CA PHE A 101 -5.41 7.83 -11.12
C PHE A 101 -5.66 8.97 -10.10
N TYR A 102 -4.97 8.94 -8.96
CA TYR A 102 -5.17 9.97 -7.93
C TYR A 102 -4.66 11.35 -8.37
N ARG A 103 -3.65 11.42 -9.22
CA ARG A 103 -3.22 12.69 -9.84
C ARG A 103 -4.26 13.24 -10.81
N GLU A 104 -4.85 12.40 -11.65
CA GLU A 104 -5.92 12.80 -12.55
C GLU A 104 -7.14 13.29 -11.77
N LEU A 105 -7.43 12.66 -10.63
CA LEU A 105 -8.48 13.09 -9.71
C LEU A 105 -8.16 14.41 -9.01
N GLY A 106 -6.90 14.86 -9.02
CA GLY A 106 -6.44 16.04 -8.28
C GLY A 106 -6.28 15.81 -6.78
N GLU A 107 -6.18 14.56 -6.33
CA GLU A 107 -6.15 14.19 -4.92
C GLU A 107 -4.97 13.26 -4.56
N PRO A 108 -3.71 13.62 -4.94
CA PRO A 108 -2.57 12.74 -4.67
C PRO A 108 -2.28 12.58 -3.17
N GLU A 109 -2.60 13.58 -2.34
CA GLU A 109 -2.43 13.49 -0.88
C GLU A 109 -3.38 12.47 -0.26
N LEU A 110 -4.63 12.41 -0.73
CA LEU A 110 -5.59 11.38 -0.34
C LEU A 110 -5.19 10.01 -0.90
N GLY A 111 -4.60 9.96 -2.08
CA GLY A 111 -4.03 8.73 -2.62
C GLY A 111 -2.94 8.16 -1.72
N PHE A 112 -2.07 9.01 -1.19
CA PHE A 112 -1.05 8.59 -0.22
C PHE A 112 -1.70 8.08 1.07
N LEU A 113 -2.65 8.82 1.62
CA LEU A 113 -3.37 8.46 2.84
C LEU A 113 -4.12 7.12 2.71
N LEU A 114 -4.85 6.93 1.61
CA LEU A 114 -5.78 5.81 1.42
C LEU A 114 -5.12 4.57 0.84
N VAL A 115 -4.05 4.72 0.07
CA VAL A 115 -3.39 3.62 -0.65
C VAL A 115 -1.98 3.36 -0.13
N CYS A 116 -1.09 4.33 -0.26
CA CYS A 116 0.35 4.11 0.03
C CYS A 116 0.65 3.86 1.50
N SER A 117 -0.05 4.52 2.41
CA SER A 117 0.17 4.36 3.85
C SER A 117 -0.16 2.95 4.34
N ALA A 118 -1.05 2.24 3.68
CA ALA A 118 -1.48 0.89 4.03
C ALA A 118 -0.35 -0.16 3.95
N ASP A 119 0.68 0.10 3.17
CA ASP A 119 1.82 -0.83 3.02
C ASP A 119 2.53 -1.10 4.34
N PHE A 120 2.69 -0.06 5.17
CA PHE A 120 3.31 -0.21 6.49
C PHE A 120 2.44 -1.02 7.46
N ASP A 121 1.14 -0.81 7.41
CA ASP A 121 0.19 -1.56 8.26
C ASP A 121 0.16 -3.04 7.87
N THR A 122 0.11 -3.30 6.58
CA THR A 122 0.19 -4.67 6.05
C THR A 122 1.48 -5.35 6.48
N ALA A 123 2.61 -4.65 6.37
CA ALA A 123 3.91 -5.16 6.80
C ALA A 123 3.95 -5.47 8.29
N GLN A 124 3.36 -4.65 9.14
CA GLN A 124 3.21 -4.94 10.58
C GLN A 124 2.45 -6.24 10.81
N GLY A 125 1.44 -6.52 10.00
CA GLY A 125 0.68 -7.77 10.06
C GLY A 125 1.51 -9.02 9.73
N PHE A 126 2.60 -8.89 8.98
CA PHE A 126 3.50 -10.02 8.68
C PHE A 126 4.29 -10.51 9.92
N GLY A 127 4.41 -9.68 10.94
CA GLY A 127 5.10 -10.01 12.18
C GLY A 127 6.13 -8.96 12.60
N ALA A 128 6.49 -9.01 13.89
CA ALA A 128 7.42 -8.04 14.47
C ALA A 128 8.85 -8.17 13.96
N ASP A 129 9.19 -9.31 13.36
CA ASP A 129 10.51 -9.61 12.80
C ASP A 129 10.68 -9.15 11.34
N ILE A 130 9.63 -8.57 10.74
CA ILE A 130 9.70 -8.06 9.37
C ILE A 130 9.47 -6.56 9.37
N LYS A 131 10.40 -5.83 8.80
CA LYS A 131 10.35 -4.37 8.71
C LYS A 131 10.30 -3.92 7.26
N LEU A 132 9.34 -3.03 6.97
CA LEU A 132 9.32 -2.25 5.74
C LEU A 132 9.99 -0.90 5.98
N THR A 133 10.95 -0.57 5.14
CA THR A 133 11.49 0.79 4.99
C THR A 133 11.17 1.30 3.59
N ARG A 134 10.64 2.50 3.51
CA ARG A 134 10.35 3.19 2.25
C ARG A 134 10.49 4.69 2.50
N THR A 135 11.34 5.36 1.75
CA THR A 135 11.66 6.79 1.98
C THR A 135 10.94 7.73 1.02
N GLN A 136 10.40 7.20 -0.08
CA GLN A 136 9.76 8.00 -1.11
C GLN A 136 8.70 7.21 -1.87
N THR A 137 7.74 7.92 -2.46
CA THR A 137 6.71 7.33 -3.31
C THR A 137 6.46 8.14 -4.58
N ILE A 138 6.07 7.43 -5.64
CA ILE A 138 5.60 8.08 -6.88
C ILE A 138 4.38 8.96 -6.59
N MET A 139 3.48 8.52 -5.73
CA MET A 139 2.28 9.28 -5.34
C MET A 139 2.64 10.66 -4.78
N GLN A 140 3.75 10.78 -4.05
CA GLN A 140 4.25 12.04 -3.48
C GLN A 140 5.17 12.81 -4.44
N GLY A 141 5.36 12.33 -5.67
CA GLY A 141 6.13 13.03 -6.70
C GLY A 141 7.54 12.52 -6.94
N ALA A 142 7.97 11.45 -6.27
CA ALA A 142 9.27 10.83 -6.53
C ALA A 142 9.29 10.07 -7.85
N SER A 143 10.48 9.78 -8.36
CA SER A 143 10.67 9.01 -9.60
C SER A 143 10.28 7.54 -9.44
N HIS A 144 10.40 6.99 -8.24
CA HIS A 144 10.11 5.61 -7.91
C HIS A 144 9.76 5.47 -6.42
N CYS A 145 9.15 4.33 -6.06
CA CYS A 145 8.96 3.95 -4.66
C CYS A 145 10.03 2.93 -4.27
N ASP A 146 10.72 3.16 -3.16
CA ASP A 146 11.83 2.33 -2.69
C ASP A 146 11.40 1.35 -1.60
N PHE A 147 10.81 0.23 -1.97
CA PHE A 147 10.35 -0.78 -1.02
C PHE A 147 11.49 -1.67 -0.54
N ARG A 148 11.67 -1.75 0.77
CA ARG A 148 12.73 -2.53 1.42
C ARG A 148 12.13 -3.34 2.58
N TYR A 149 11.68 -4.56 2.28
CA TYR A 149 11.23 -5.50 3.31
C TYR A 149 12.41 -6.34 3.76
N ARG A 150 12.68 -6.36 5.05
CA ARG A 150 13.79 -7.14 5.63
C ARG A 150 13.39 -7.76 6.96
N ARG A 151 13.91 -8.96 7.20
CA ARG A 151 13.89 -9.56 8.53
C ARG A 151 14.88 -8.82 9.43
N ILE A 152 14.48 -8.54 10.66
CA ILE A 152 15.30 -7.88 11.69
C ILE A 152 15.62 -8.82 12.84
#